data_9762346f8f86c0b905bd4736edfde58e
#
_entry.id   9762346f8f86c0b905bd4736edfde58e
#
_cell.length_a   1.000
_cell.length_b   1.000
_cell.length_c   1.000
_cell.angle_alpha   90.00
_cell.angle_beta   90.00
_cell.angle_gamma   90.00
#
_symmetry.space_group_name_H-M   'P 1'
#
loop_
_entity.id
_entity.type
_entity.pdbx_description
1 polymer ?
#
loop_
_entity_poly.entity_id
_entity_poly.type
_entity_poly.pdbx_seq_one_letter_code
_entity_poly.pdbx_strand_id
1 'polypeptide(L)'
;MEKLNITFCSFPDFGGNAKALYEYMVKKNLDRHNYVWIVYNEESVDKLKAKGINAILIGTDEFKDYIKNTDVFFTTQGNLDGDKTDRSLYVELWHGIGPKPVGYACKNPSEEDVRGYNNMRKIIDYVIVPSDFWQCVYSQMLLIESKRIKTLGMPLFDYFKYSNGKENLSKVLGKDLSKYDKIMVYMPTYKNGFNHSDVDNLNTKNIFNFKEYDENTLDNYLKENNYLLCVKRHPGDTTEYTKIESDNIVNINDAMLLEHDLSVNEIINAFDLMITDYSSIGTEFAFLKRPVLYALGDYEEYQKNRGIIFSDMDFWTIGPVAVTIEDFLKESKKLLTDDNYFKKEREEKYHLWFGDCVDGGCDKIYNFLFDNEGNINKDVHYYKNPEIMLRRELDALTEEHKATKELLHGRETELELVYNSKGWQFLEKMRKIKNIGKKKEE
;
A
#
# COMPACT_ATOMS: atom_id res chain seq x y z
N MET A 1 10.62 27.17 14.91
CA MET A 1 10.81 25.86 14.23
C MET A 1 10.04 25.90 12.91
N GLU A 2 10.64 25.44 11.84
CA GLU A 2 10.00 25.38 10.52
C GLU A 2 8.97 24.24 10.55
N LYS A 3 7.73 24.50 10.11
CA LYS A 3 6.71 23.46 10.01
C LYS A 3 7.06 22.54 8.86
N LEU A 4 7.02 21.22 9.09
CA LEU A 4 7.20 20.23 8.02
C LEU A 4 5.93 20.12 7.18
N ASN A 5 6.10 19.86 5.89
CA ASN A 5 5.04 19.49 4.97
C ASN A 5 4.95 17.96 4.93
N ILE A 6 3.90 17.41 5.54
CA ILE A 6 3.67 15.97 5.66
C ILE A 6 2.51 15.57 4.75
N THR A 7 2.76 14.65 3.86
CA THR A 7 1.82 14.20 2.83
C THR A 7 1.39 12.78 3.11
N PHE A 8 0.09 12.53 3.01
CA PHE A 8 -0.52 11.19 3.11
C PHE A 8 -1.17 10.82 1.78
N CYS A 9 -1.03 9.55 1.39
CA CYS A 9 -1.71 8.98 0.24
C CYS A 9 -2.09 7.53 0.53
N SER A 10 -3.34 7.16 0.20
CA SER A 10 -3.83 5.78 0.34
C SER A 10 -4.80 5.42 -0.77
N PHE A 11 -5.01 4.12 -0.96
CA PHE A 11 -6.11 3.60 -1.75
C PHE A 11 -6.87 2.53 -0.93
N PRO A 12 -8.19 2.68 -0.76
CA PRO A 12 -9.03 3.83 -1.13
C PRO A 12 -8.57 5.15 -0.48
N ASP A 13 -9.01 6.28 -1.06
CA ASP A 13 -8.72 7.61 -0.54
C ASP A 13 -9.09 7.72 0.94
N PHE A 14 -8.23 8.36 1.72
CA PHE A 14 -8.42 8.60 3.14
C PHE A 14 -8.75 7.33 3.94
N GLY A 15 -7.90 6.31 3.83
CA GLY A 15 -8.16 4.99 4.43
C GLY A 15 -6.93 4.28 4.99
N GLY A 16 -7.17 3.12 5.59
CA GLY A 16 -6.17 2.15 6.03
C GLY A 16 -5.10 2.70 6.97
N ASN A 17 -3.88 2.24 6.79
CA ASN A 17 -2.73 2.61 7.63
C ASN A 17 -2.43 4.12 7.61
N ALA A 18 -2.58 4.76 6.45
CA ALA A 18 -2.30 6.19 6.33
C ALA A 18 -3.30 7.04 7.13
N LYS A 19 -4.61 6.70 7.09
CA LYS A 19 -5.64 7.40 7.88
C LYS A 19 -5.39 7.24 9.38
N ALA A 20 -5.11 6.01 9.85
CA ALA A 20 -4.87 5.76 11.27
C ALA A 20 -3.67 6.56 11.80
N LEU A 21 -2.56 6.58 11.04
CA LEU A 21 -1.39 7.37 11.43
C LEU A 21 -1.66 8.88 11.37
N TYR A 22 -2.37 9.35 10.33
CA TYR A 22 -2.75 10.76 10.20
C TYR A 22 -3.57 11.22 11.40
N GLU A 23 -4.63 10.49 11.77
CA GLU A 23 -5.50 10.84 12.90
C GLU A 23 -4.73 10.85 14.23
N TYR A 24 -3.81 9.89 14.41
CA TYR A 24 -2.91 9.88 15.56
C TYR A 24 -2.02 11.13 15.60
N MET A 25 -1.39 11.49 14.48
CA MET A 25 -0.48 12.63 14.39
C MET A 25 -1.20 13.96 14.59
N VAL A 26 -2.38 14.12 13.98
CA VAL A 26 -3.22 15.32 14.15
C VAL A 26 -3.65 15.48 15.61
N LYS A 27 -4.08 14.40 16.27
CA LYS A 27 -4.45 14.42 17.69
C LYS A 27 -3.28 14.80 18.59
N LYS A 28 -2.06 14.34 18.24
CA LYS A 28 -0.85 14.61 19.03
C LYS A 28 -0.27 16.00 18.77
N ASN A 29 -0.34 16.51 17.54
CA ASN A 29 0.41 17.70 17.11
C ASN A 29 -0.35 18.55 16.06
N LEU A 30 -1.61 18.89 16.30
CA LEU A 30 -2.49 19.54 15.32
C LEU A 30 -1.86 20.76 14.64
N ASP A 31 -1.18 21.63 15.40
CA ASP A 31 -0.64 22.91 14.90
C ASP A 31 0.84 22.85 14.55
N ARG A 32 1.48 21.70 14.67
CA ARG A 32 2.93 21.60 14.55
C ARG A 32 3.41 21.48 13.11
N HIS A 33 2.66 20.76 12.25
CA HIS A 33 3.00 20.47 10.86
C HIS A 33 1.88 20.85 9.89
N ASN A 34 2.22 20.94 8.62
CA ASN A 34 1.25 21.08 7.54
C ASN A 34 0.92 19.67 7.02
N TYR A 35 -0.33 19.26 7.14
CA TYR A 35 -0.81 17.96 6.67
C TYR A 35 -1.60 18.11 5.39
N VAL A 36 -1.29 17.32 4.36
CA VAL A 36 -2.00 17.30 3.08
C VAL A 36 -2.24 15.86 2.63
N TRP A 37 -3.44 15.60 2.16
CA TRP A 37 -3.80 14.34 1.53
C TRP A 37 -3.73 14.44 0.01
N ILE A 38 -3.04 13.47 -0.62
CA ILE A 38 -3.12 13.25 -2.05
C ILE A 38 -4.17 12.18 -2.29
N VAL A 39 -5.16 12.50 -3.13
CA VAL A 39 -6.31 11.64 -3.40
C VAL A 39 -6.48 11.40 -4.89
N TYR A 40 -7.15 10.29 -5.25
CA TYR A 40 -7.37 9.86 -6.63
C TYR A 40 -8.66 10.39 -7.24
N ASN A 41 -9.64 10.83 -6.39
CA ASN A 41 -10.96 11.25 -6.82
C ASN A 41 -11.26 12.71 -6.44
N GLU A 42 -11.85 13.47 -7.37
CA GLU A 42 -12.30 14.86 -7.11
C GLU A 42 -13.30 14.93 -5.96
N GLU A 43 -14.25 13.99 -5.90
CA GLU A 43 -15.23 13.91 -4.81
C GLU A 43 -14.56 13.78 -3.43
N SER A 44 -13.43 13.05 -3.36
CA SER A 44 -12.64 12.93 -2.13
C SER A 44 -12.00 14.27 -1.73
N VAL A 45 -11.56 15.08 -2.70
CA VAL A 45 -11.05 16.44 -2.42
C VAL A 45 -12.10 17.28 -1.73
N ASP A 46 -13.30 17.35 -2.31
CA ASP A 46 -14.40 18.17 -1.78
C ASP A 46 -14.84 17.71 -0.38
N LYS A 47 -14.98 16.39 -0.20
CA LYS A 47 -15.36 15.81 1.10
C LYS A 47 -14.34 16.11 2.19
N LEU A 48 -13.04 15.99 1.89
CA LEU A 48 -11.99 16.26 2.87
C LEU A 48 -11.89 17.75 3.18
N LYS A 49 -11.94 18.62 2.16
CA LYS A 49 -11.94 20.09 2.35
C LYS A 49 -13.13 20.55 3.18
N ALA A 50 -14.33 19.97 2.99
CA ALA A 50 -15.50 20.27 3.82
C ALA A 50 -15.29 19.93 5.32
N LYS A 51 -14.39 19.00 5.63
CA LYS A 51 -13.97 18.63 7.00
C LYS A 51 -12.78 19.42 7.52
N GLY A 52 -12.29 20.40 6.77
CA GLY A 52 -11.11 21.19 7.12
C GLY A 52 -9.79 20.44 6.90
N ILE A 53 -9.80 19.34 6.14
CA ILE A 53 -8.61 18.56 5.79
C ILE A 53 -8.13 19.01 4.44
N ASN A 54 -6.86 19.41 4.34
CA ASN A 54 -6.25 19.80 3.07
C ASN A 54 -6.09 18.56 2.18
N ALA A 55 -6.61 18.64 0.96
CA ALA A 55 -6.54 17.57 -0.03
C ALA A 55 -6.25 18.12 -1.42
N ILE A 56 -5.41 17.41 -2.17
CA ILE A 56 -4.99 17.74 -3.54
C ILE A 56 -5.23 16.51 -4.42
N LEU A 57 -5.80 16.72 -5.61
CA LEU A 57 -6.00 15.67 -6.60
C LEU A 57 -4.68 15.30 -7.27
N ILE A 58 -4.37 14.01 -7.31
CA ILE A 58 -3.17 13.48 -7.99
C ILE A 58 -3.15 13.87 -9.48
N GLY A 59 -1.98 14.16 -10.02
CA GLY A 59 -1.79 14.46 -11.45
C GLY A 59 -2.10 15.89 -11.86
N THR A 60 -2.64 16.74 -10.99
CA THR A 60 -2.87 18.18 -11.24
C THR A 60 -1.56 18.97 -11.19
N ASP A 61 -1.56 20.20 -11.69
CA ASP A 61 -0.39 21.07 -11.55
C ASP A 61 -0.16 21.49 -10.10
N GLU A 62 -1.22 21.66 -9.30
CA GLU A 62 -1.13 21.88 -7.85
C GLU A 62 -0.39 20.71 -7.16
N PHE A 63 -0.70 19.47 -7.54
CA PHE A 63 0.00 18.29 -7.05
C PHE A 63 1.49 18.33 -7.40
N LYS A 64 1.84 18.59 -8.65
CA LYS A 64 3.24 18.62 -9.13
C LYS A 64 4.07 19.68 -8.41
N ASP A 65 3.48 20.83 -8.09
CA ASP A 65 4.16 21.91 -7.39
C ASP A 65 4.28 21.63 -5.89
N TYR A 66 3.23 21.05 -5.29
CA TYR A 66 3.21 20.73 -3.87
C TYR A 66 4.20 19.62 -3.53
N ILE A 67 4.25 18.53 -4.32
CA ILE A 67 5.03 17.34 -4.04
C ILE A 67 6.53 17.63 -3.89
N LYS A 68 7.06 18.60 -4.64
CA LYS A 68 8.46 19.03 -4.60
C LYS A 68 8.88 19.62 -3.25
N ASN A 69 7.90 20.09 -2.47
CA ASN A 69 8.11 20.73 -1.17
C ASN A 69 7.72 19.84 0.01
N THR A 70 7.37 18.59 -0.25
CA THR A 70 7.02 17.62 0.80
C THR A 70 8.28 17.16 1.53
N ASP A 71 8.25 17.21 2.86
CA ASP A 71 9.34 16.73 3.72
C ASP A 71 9.18 15.26 4.08
N VAL A 72 7.94 14.80 4.32
CA VAL A 72 7.64 13.39 4.64
C VAL A 72 6.43 12.91 3.86
N PHE A 73 6.59 11.76 3.18
CA PHE A 73 5.51 11.03 2.51
C PHE A 73 5.14 9.80 3.31
N PHE A 74 3.85 9.64 3.59
CA PHE A 74 3.26 8.40 4.06
C PHE A 74 2.35 7.83 2.98
N THR A 75 2.65 6.63 2.49
CA THR A 75 1.86 5.97 1.46
C THR A 75 1.52 4.55 1.85
N THR A 76 0.53 3.97 1.16
CA THR A 76 0.13 2.57 1.36
C THR A 76 0.32 1.69 0.13
N GLN A 77 0.76 2.25 -1.00
CA GLN A 77 0.88 1.52 -2.26
C GLN A 77 2.09 1.93 -3.14
N GLY A 78 2.97 2.78 -2.62
CA GLY A 78 4.16 3.22 -3.35
C GLY A 78 3.88 4.04 -4.61
N ASN A 79 2.71 4.67 -4.72
CA ASN A 79 2.19 5.22 -5.98
C ASN A 79 2.63 6.66 -6.30
N LEU A 80 3.50 7.25 -5.50
CA LEU A 80 4.01 8.60 -5.74
C LEU A 80 5.40 8.53 -6.36
N ASP A 81 5.49 7.90 -7.54
CA ASP A 81 6.77 7.74 -8.23
C ASP A 81 7.26 9.03 -8.84
N GLY A 82 8.57 9.20 -8.82
CA GLY A 82 9.29 10.11 -9.67
C GLY A 82 9.63 11.46 -9.06
N ASP A 83 8.93 11.91 -8.03
CA ASP A 83 9.07 13.28 -7.52
C ASP A 83 9.75 13.41 -6.16
N LYS A 84 10.34 12.31 -5.65
CA LYS A 84 11.12 12.36 -4.41
C LYS A 84 12.32 13.30 -4.59
N THR A 85 12.40 14.31 -3.73
CA THR A 85 13.60 15.16 -3.60
C THR A 85 14.59 14.53 -2.63
N ASP A 86 15.86 14.97 -2.65
CA ASP A 86 16.89 14.48 -1.72
C ASP A 86 16.60 14.82 -0.25
N ARG A 87 15.67 15.73 0.01
CA ARG A 87 15.22 16.12 1.35
C ARG A 87 13.92 15.47 1.77
N SER A 88 13.21 14.75 0.89
CA SER A 88 11.96 14.10 1.22
C SER A 88 12.20 12.71 1.81
N LEU A 89 11.56 12.43 2.94
CA LEU A 89 11.51 11.10 3.55
C LEU A 89 10.28 10.36 3.04
N TYR A 90 10.46 9.17 2.45
CA TYR A 90 9.38 8.37 1.90
C TYR A 90 9.15 7.11 2.73
N VAL A 91 8.00 7.03 3.40
CA VAL A 91 7.63 5.94 4.31
C VAL A 91 6.43 5.19 3.76
N GLU A 92 6.64 3.92 3.43
CA GLU A 92 5.62 3.01 2.96
C GLU A 92 5.00 2.27 4.16
N LEU A 93 3.71 2.52 4.40
CA LEU A 93 2.93 1.89 5.48
C LEU A 93 2.27 0.58 5.05
N TRP A 94 2.28 0.32 3.73
CA TRP A 94 1.60 -0.80 3.10
C TRP A 94 0.08 -0.82 3.35
N HIS A 95 -0.62 -1.77 2.70
CA HIS A 95 -2.09 -1.81 2.73
C HIS A 95 -2.65 -3.13 3.26
N GLY A 96 -1.79 -4.03 3.76
CA GLY A 96 -2.19 -5.31 4.35
C GLY A 96 -1.08 -6.34 4.35
N ILE A 97 -1.22 -7.34 5.20
CA ILE A 97 -0.32 -8.49 5.31
C ILE A 97 -1.09 -9.78 5.02
N GLY A 98 -0.53 -10.69 4.24
CA GLY A 98 -1.25 -11.93 3.93
C GLY A 98 -0.56 -12.82 2.91
N PRO A 99 -1.27 -13.88 2.45
CA PRO A 99 -0.68 -14.94 1.64
C PRO A 99 -0.38 -14.55 0.20
N LYS A 100 -0.90 -13.41 -0.27
CA LYS A 100 -0.79 -13.03 -1.69
C LYS A 100 0.64 -12.63 -2.05
N PRO A 101 1.23 -13.21 -3.10
CA PRO A 101 2.51 -12.74 -3.61
C PRO A 101 2.36 -11.35 -4.22
N VAL A 102 3.33 -10.49 -3.97
CA VAL A 102 3.45 -9.16 -4.57
C VAL A 102 4.87 -8.93 -5.07
N GLY A 103 5.06 -7.95 -5.92
CA GLY A 103 6.37 -7.61 -6.43
C GLY A 103 7.04 -8.78 -7.17
N TYR A 104 8.26 -9.03 -6.79
CA TYR A 104 9.09 -10.07 -7.39
C TYR A 104 8.70 -11.51 -6.98
N ALA A 105 7.80 -11.67 -6.01
CA ALA A 105 7.24 -12.96 -5.65
C ALA A 105 6.06 -13.38 -6.54
N CYS A 106 5.52 -12.50 -7.37
CA CYS A 106 4.45 -12.83 -8.34
C CYS A 106 4.96 -13.85 -9.37
N LYS A 107 4.11 -14.83 -9.74
CA LYS A 107 4.49 -15.86 -10.73
C LYS A 107 4.78 -15.29 -12.12
N ASN A 108 3.95 -14.36 -12.57
CA ASN A 108 4.02 -13.77 -13.91
C ASN A 108 3.77 -12.25 -13.81
N PRO A 109 4.72 -11.46 -13.27
CA PRO A 109 4.56 -10.02 -13.23
C PRO A 109 4.62 -9.43 -14.64
N SER A 110 3.78 -8.45 -14.95
CA SER A 110 3.88 -7.70 -16.20
C SER A 110 5.16 -6.85 -16.21
N GLU A 111 5.59 -6.40 -17.40
CA GLU A 111 6.72 -5.45 -17.48
C GLU A 111 6.42 -4.13 -16.76
N GLU A 112 5.17 -3.71 -16.74
CA GLU A 112 4.72 -2.52 -16.03
C GLU A 112 4.83 -2.71 -14.52
N ASP A 113 4.37 -3.87 -13.99
CA ASP A 113 4.54 -4.21 -12.57
C ASP A 113 6.01 -4.19 -12.16
N VAL A 114 6.87 -4.87 -12.93
CA VAL A 114 8.31 -4.90 -12.65
C VAL A 114 8.91 -3.50 -12.65
N ARG A 115 8.50 -2.63 -13.58
CA ARG A 115 8.93 -1.24 -13.64
C ARG A 115 8.44 -0.46 -12.42
N GLY A 116 7.17 -0.61 -12.04
CA GLY A 116 6.59 0.01 -10.84
C GLY A 116 7.35 -0.38 -9.57
N TYR A 117 7.59 -1.67 -9.35
CA TYR A 117 8.34 -2.14 -8.18
C TYR A 117 9.81 -1.68 -8.17
N ASN A 118 10.46 -1.63 -9.34
CA ASN A 118 11.80 -1.06 -9.47
C ASN A 118 11.84 0.42 -9.09
N ASN A 119 10.85 1.20 -9.51
CA ASN A 119 10.76 2.61 -9.16
C ASN A 119 10.50 2.78 -7.66
N MET A 120 9.50 2.04 -7.12
CA MET A 120 9.15 2.07 -5.71
C MET A 120 10.37 1.81 -4.81
N ARG A 121 11.14 0.74 -5.04
CA ARG A 121 12.33 0.42 -4.22
C ARG A 121 13.42 1.49 -4.26
N LYS A 122 13.47 2.30 -5.33
CA LYS A 122 14.45 3.37 -5.49
C LYS A 122 14.11 4.61 -4.66
N ILE A 123 12.83 4.86 -4.38
CA ILE A 123 12.38 6.06 -3.70
C ILE A 123 12.02 5.84 -2.22
N ILE A 124 11.58 4.65 -1.83
CA ILE A 124 11.22 4.35 -0.45
C ILE A 124 12.44 4.42 0.46
N ASP A 125 12.35 5.17 1.55
CA ASP A 125 13.35 5.15 2.63
C ASP A 125 13.04 4.03 3.62
N TYR A 126 11.77 3.89 4.04
CA TYR A 126 11.34 2.89 5.01
C TYR A 126 10.04 2.22 4.60
N VAL A 127 9.95 0.92 4.90
CA VAL A 127 8.72 0.14 4.89
C VAL A 127 8.38 -0.24 6.33
N ILE A 128 7.13 -0.08 6.74
CA ILE A 128 6.67 -0.41 8.09
C ILE A 128 5.92 -1.74 8.07
N VAL A 129 6.30 -2.64 8.96
CA VAL A 129 5.72 -3.98 9.09
C VAL A 129 5.52 -4.36 10.56
N PRO A 130 4.67 -5.36 10.89
CA PRO A 130 4.39 -5.67 12.29
C PRO A 130 5.41 -6.59 12.97
N SER A 131 6.20 -7.40 12.23
CA SER A 131 7.14 -8.36 12.81
C SER A 131 8.34 -8.65 11.92
N ASP A 132 9.35 -9.32 12.48
CA ASP A 132 10.56 -9.74 11.77
C ASP A 132 10.25 -10.76 10.67
N PHE A 133 9.20 -11.57 10.84
CA PHE A 133 8.71 -12.45 9.77
C PHE A 133 8.36 -11.63 8.52
N TRP A 134 7.58 -10.57 8.68
CA TRP A 134 7.20 -9.70 7.57
C TRP A 134 8.37 -8.87 7.05
N GLN A 135 9.33 -8.52 7.90
CA GLN A 135 10.56 -7.89 7.44
C GLN A 135 11.28 -8.78 6.41
N CYS A 136 11.42 -10.08 6.70
CA CYS A 136 12.03 -11.03 5.76
C CYS A 136 11.20 -11.19 4.49
N VAL A 137 9.88 -11.37 4.62
CA VAL A 137 8.96 -11.56 3.49
C VAL A 137 8.97 -10.35 2.55
N TYR A 138 8.82 -9.13 3.09
CA TYR A 138 8.81 -7.92 2.27
C TYR A 138 10.17 -7.58 1.68
N SER A 139 11.26 -7.86 2.41
CA SER A 139 12.61 -7.69 1.87
C SER A 139 12.80 -8.49 0.58
N GLN A 140 12.30 -9.73 0.55
CA GLN A 140 12.38 -10.57 -0.64
C GLN A 140 11.37 -10.16 -1.72
N MET A 141 10.12 -9.87 -1.34
CA MET A 141 9.07 -9.52 -2.30
C MET A 141 9.33 -8.20 -3.03
N LEU A 142 9.89 -7.21 -2.33
CA LEU A 142 10.11 -5.87 -2.86
C LEU A 142 11.57 -5.60 -3.24
N LEU A 143 12.48 -6.53 -2.97
CA LEU A 143 13.93 -6.36 -3.11
C LEU A 143 14.46 -5.10 -2.42
N ILE A 144 13.95 -4.84 -1.21
CA ILE A 144 14.36 -3.74 -0.35
C ILE A 144 15.24 -4.30 0.77
N GLU A 145 16.33 -3.62 1.10
CA GLU A 145 17.25 -4.04 2.16
C GLU A 145 16.54 -4.09 3.51
N SER A 146 16.72 -5.17 4.27
CA SER A 146 16.06 -5.41 5.57
C SER A 146 16.23 -4.24 6.55
N LYS A 147 17.36 -3.54 6.53
CA LYS A 147 17.59 -2.35 7.37
C LYS A 147 16.60 -1.20 7.12
N ARG A 148 15.99 -1.15 5.93
CA ARG A 148 14.96 -0.17 5.54
C ARG A 148 13.55 -0.61 5.91
N ILE A 149 13.36 -1.88 6.32
CA ILE A 149 12.08 -2.41 6.75
C ILE A 149 12.05 -2.41 8.28
N LYS A 150 11.12 -1.67 8.88
CA LYS A 150 11.04 -1.44 10.32
C LYS A 150 9.87 -2.16 10.94
N THR A 151 10.13 -2.95 11.97
CA THR A 151 9.14 -3.74 12.71
C THR A 151 8.51 -2.89 13.81
N LEU A 152 7.63 -1.95 13.43
CA LEU A 152 7.03 -0.96 14.32
C LEU A 152 5.52 -1.17 14.56
N GLY A 153 4.89 -2.09 13.85
CA GLY A 153 3.45 -2.31 13.85
C GLY A 153 2.82 -1.88 12.51
N MET A 154 1.49 -1.94 12.43
CA MET A 154 0.72 -1.39 11.32
C MET A 154 -0.38 -0.49 11.90
N PRO A 155 -0.44 0.79 11.52
CA PRO A 155 -1.36 1.77 12.12
C PRO A 155 -2.82 1.33 12.21
N LEU A 156 -3.32 0.56 11.23
CA LEU A 156 -4.69 0.06 11.23
C LEU A 156 -5.05 -0.84 12.43
N PHE A 157 -4.07 -1.45 13.10
CA PHE A 157 -4.33 -2.27 14.29
C PHE A 157 -4.76 -1.44 15.51
N ASP A 158 -4.50 -0.14 15.52
CA ASP A 158 -5.07 0.76 16.52
C ASP A 158 -6.60 0.82 16.39
N TYR A 159 -7.14 0.82 15.18
CA TYR A 159 -8.59 0.69 14.98
C TYR A 159 -9.11 -0.67 15.45
N PHE A 160 -8.41 -1.75 15.13
CA PHE A 160 -8.80 -3.09 15.57
C PHE A 160 -8.90 -3.19 17.10
N LYS A 161 -8.03 -2.50 17.80
CA LYS A 161 -7.95 -2.56 19.25
C LYS A 161 -8.86 -1.55 19.96
N TYR A 162 -8.93 -0.34 19.44
CA TYR A 162 -9.49 0.79 20.18
C TYR A 162 -10.80 1.35 19.62
N SER A 163 -11.24 0.92 18.43
CA SER A 163 -12.52 1.37 17.89
C SER A 163 -13.71 0.77 18.65
N ASN A 164 -14.80 1.53 18.69
CA ASN A 164 -16.10 1.05 19.19
C ASN A 164 -16.86 0.29 18.08
N GLY A 165 -16.28 -0.82 17.59
CA GLY A 165 -16.75 -1.49 16.38
C GLY A 165 -18.22 -1.87 16.39
N LYS A 166 -18.76 -2.39 17.50
CA LYS A 166 -20.21 -2.74 17.60
C LYS A 166 -21.09 -1.49 17.49
N GLU A 167 -20.72 -0.39 18.12
CA GLU A 167 -21.45 0.88 18.02
C GLU A 167 -21.37 1.44 16.59
N ASN A 168 -20.19 1.43 16.00
CA ASN A 168 -19.96 1.88 14.63
C ASN A 168 -20.76 1.03 13.62
N LEU A 169 -20.72 -0.28 13.76
CA LEU A 169 -21.48 -1.21 12.91
C LEU A 169 -23.00 -1.00 13.06
N SER A 170 -23.46 -0.77 14.30
CA SER A 170 -24.87 -0.46 14.58
C SER A 170 -25.33 0.82 13.87
N LYS A 171 -24.50 1.87 13.87
CA LYS A 171 -24.74 3.12 13.13
C LYS A 171 -24.82 2.89 11.63
N VAL A 172 -23.84 2.18 11.07
CA VAL A 172 -23.75 1.88 9.63
C VAL A 172 -24.95 1.08 9.13
N LEU A 173 -25.43 0.12 9.93
CA LEU A 173 -26.57 -0.73 9.56
C LEU A 173 -27.93 -0.14 9.93
N GLY A 174 -27.97 0.89 10.78
CA GLY A 174 -29.22 1.41 11.35
C GLY A 174 -29.98 0.34 12.17
N LYS A 175 -29.27 -0.63 12.78
CA LYS A 175 -29.84 -1.80 13.47
C LYS A 175 -29.30 -1.93 14.89
N ASP A 176 -30.16 -2.36 15.81
CA ASP A 176 -29.72 -2.83 17.13
C ASP A 176 -29.07 -4.20 17.00
N LEU A 177 -27.78 -4.27 17.32
CA LEU A 177 -26.98 -5.48 17.24
C LEU A 177 -27.04 -6.32 18.51
N SER A 178 -27.60 -5.80 19.62
CA SER A 178 -27.68 -6.53 20.90
C SER A 178 -28.62 -7.74 20.84
N LYS A 179 -29.50 -7.76 19.84
CA LYS A 179 -30.44 -8.87 19.62
C LYS A 179 -29.79 -10.14 19.03
N TYR A 180 -28.57 -10.04 18.48
CA TYR A 180 -27.86 -11.18 17.90
C TYR A 180 -26.85 -11.76 18.90
N ASP A 181 -26.82 -13.08 19.02
CA ASP A 181 -25.88 -13.77 19.90
C ASP A 181 -24.46 -13.71 19.38
N LYS A 182 -24.28 -13.78 18.05
CA LYS A 182 -22.99 -13.67 17.35
C LYS A 182 -23.13 -12.87 16.06
N ILE A 183 -22.06 -12.18 15.72
CA ILE A 183 -21.97 -11.38 14.48
C ILE A 183 -20.77 -11.90 13.69
N MET A 184 -21.04 -12.39 12.48
CA MET A 184 -20.04 -12.88 11.53
C MET A 184 -19.85 -11.89 10.40
N VAL A 185 -18.67 -11.89 9.80
CA VAL A 185 -18.42 -11.14 8.57
C VAL A 185 -17.79 -12.03 7.51
N TYR A 186 -18.26 -11.91 6.27
CA TYR A 186 -17.62 -12.48 5.09
C TYR A 186 -16.94 -11.38 4.27
N MET A 187 -15.63 -11.49 4.11
CA MET A 187 -14.79 -10.55 3.38
C MET A 187 -13.87 -11.29 2.38
N PRO A 188 -14.36 -11.56 1.17
CA PRO A 188 -13.58 -12.27 0.15
C PRO A 188 -12.55 -11.38 -0.55
N THR A 189 -11.60 -12.05 -1.24
CA THR A 189 -10.69 -11.43 -2.19
C THR A 189 -11.43 -10.92 -3.43
N TYR A 190 -10.95 -9.80 -3.98
CA TYR A 190 -11.34 -9.32 -5.31
C TYR A 190 -10.86 -10.27 -6.40
N LYS A 191 -11.79 -10.78 -7.20
CA LYS A 191 -11.52 -11.81 -8.22
C LYS A 191 -11.42 -11.26 -9.65
N ASN A 192 -11.96 -10.08 -9.94
CA ASN A 192 -12.12 -9.55 -11.30
C ASN A 192 -10.88 -8.81 -11.88
N GLY A 193 -9.73 -8.80 -11.23
CA GLY A 193 -8.59 -7.92 -11.58
C GLY A 193 -7.44 -8.57 -12.36
N PHE A 194 -7.40 -9.88 -12.57
CA PHE A 194 -6.24 -10.55 -13.17
C PHE A 194 -6.64 -11.63 -14.18
N ASN A 195 -6.69 -11.26 -15.47
CA ASN A 195 -6.81 -12.18 -16.64
C ASN A 195 -7.91 -13.24 -16.54
N HIS A 196 -9.12 -12.87 -16.13
CA HIS A 196 -10.25 -13.78 -16.12
C HIS A 196 -11.11 -13.59 -17.38
N SER A 197 -10.84 -14.42 -18.37
CA SER A 197 -11.74 -14.59 -19.53
C SER A 197 -12.99 -15.42 -19.20
N ASP A 198 -13.13 -15.98 -17.98
CA ASP A 198 -14.13 -17.00 -17.66
C ASP A 198 -15.01 -16.68 -16.43
N VAL A 199 -15.17 -15.41 -16.05
CA VAL A 199 -16.02 -15.02 -14.90
C VAL A 199 -17.53 -15.00 -15.24
N ASP A 200 -17.93 -15.32 -16.45
CA ASP A 200 -19.32 -15.28 -16.91
C ASP A 200 -20.29 -16.26 -16.22
N ASN A 201 -19.79 -17.11 -15.30
CA ASN A 201 -20.60 -18.11 -14.60
C ASN A 201 -20.60 -18.00 -13.06
N LEU A 202 -20.28 -16.85 -12.49
CA LEU A 202 -20.48 -16.65 -11.06
C LEU A 202 -21.97 -16.78 -10.72
N ASN A 203 -22.32 -17.82 -9.98
CA ASN A 203 -23.64 -17.94 -9.40
C ASN A 203 -23.83 -16.82 -8.37
N THR A 204 -24.47 -15.73 -8.79
CA THR A 204 -24.67 -14.51 -7.98
C THR A 204 -25.42 -14.74 -6.66
N LYS A 205 -26.06 -15.92 -6.52
CA LYS A 205 -26.73 -16.34 -5.28
C LYS A 205 -25.80 -17.04 -4.29
N ASN A 206 -24.68 -17.61 -4.77
CA ASN A 206 -23.72 -18.32 -3.93
C ASN A 206 -22.67 -17.36 -3.39
N ILE A 207 -22.92 -16.81 -2.21
CA ILE A 207 -22.04 -15.79 -1.62
C ILE A 207 -20.63 -16.30 -1.28
N PHE A 208 -20.46 -17.60 -1.03
CA PHE A 208 -19.17 -18.21 -0.66
C PHE A 208 -18.46 -18.88 -1.83
N ASN A 209 -19.10 -18.96 -3.00
CA ASN A 209 -18.61 -19.69 -4.16
C ASN A 209 -18.36 -21.18 -3.90
N PHE A 210 -19.23 -21.81 -3.10
CA PHE A 210 -19.16 -23.24 -2.82
C PHE A 210 -19.73 -24.07 -3.98
N LYS A 211 -19.23 -25.29 -4.16
CA LYS A 211 -19.73 -26.23 -5.19
C LYS A 211 -21.19 -26.62 -4.93
N GLU A 212 -21.53 -26.78 -3.66
CA GLU A 212 -22.89 -27.07 -3.19
C GLU A 212 -23.30 -25.95 -2.23
N TYR A 213 -24.33 -25.21 -2.58
CA TYR A 213 -24.83 -24.08 -1.82
C TYR A 213 -26.33 -23.96 -1.94
N ASP A 214 -27.00 -23.85 -0.79
CA ASP A 214 -28.40 -23.53 -0.69
C ASP A 214 -28.61 -22.35 0.27
N GLU A 215 -29.18 -21.28 -0.26
CA GLU A 215 -29.43 -20.02 0.47
C GLU A 215 -30.37 -20.22 1.66
N ASN A 216 -31.43 -21.05 1.47
CA ASN A 216 -32.39 -21.30 2.53
C ASN A 216 -31.77 -22.05 3.71
N THR A 217 -30.87 -22.97 3.43
CA THR A 217 -30.10 -23.69 4.45
C THR A 217 -29.25 -22.74 5.28
N LEU A 218 -28.58 -21.77 4.64
CA LEU A 218 -27.81 -20.74 5.34
C LEU A 218 -28.73 -19.85 6.20
N ASP A 219 -29.82 -19.35 5.62
CA ASP A 219 -30.73 -18.43 6.30
C ASP A 219 -31.39 -19.08 7.52
N ASN A 220 -31.85 -20.34 7.39
CA ASN A 220 -32.40 -21.11 8.49
C ASN A 220 -31.37 -21.30 9.62
N TYR A 221 -30.13 -21.66 9.27
CA TYR A 221 -29.05 -21.81 10.25
C TYR A 221 -28.80 -20.50 11.04
N LEU A 222 -28.77 -19.36 10.38
CA LEU A 222 -28.57 -18.06 11.01
C LEU A 222 -29.72 -17.71 11.93
N LYS A 223 -30.95 -17.94 11.50
CA LYS A 223 -32.17 -17.72 12.32
C LYS A 223 -32.22 -18.62 13.56
N GLU A 224 -32.00 -19.90 13.39
CA GLU A 224 -32.05 -20.88 14.49
C GLU A 224 -31.00 -20.61 15.57
N ASN A 225 -29.85 -20.07 15.20
CA ASN A 225 -28.76 -19.75 16.15
C ASN A 225 -28.73 -18.25 16.53
N ASN A 226 -29.65 -17.44 16.04
CA ASN A 226 -29.71 -16.00 16.29
C ASN A 226 -28.40 -15.27 15.91
N TYR A 227 -27.81 -15.65 14.75
CA TYR A 227 -26.57 -15.07 14.24
C TYR A 227 -26.85 -14.04 13.15
N LEU A 228 -26.02 -13.01 13.07
CA LEU A 228 -25.99 -12.04 11.96
C LEU A 228 -24.78 -12.33 11.08
N LEU A 229 -24.98 -12.44 9.78
CA LEU A 229 -23.92 -12.48 8.78
C LEU A 229 -23.86 -11.16 8.01
N CYS A 230 -22.76 -10.45 8.16
CA CYS A 230 -22.45 -9.27 7.37
C CYS A 230 -21.62 -9.70 6.15
N VAL A 231 -21.99 -9.25 4.97
CA VAL A 231 -21.23 -9.50 3.72
C VAL A 231 -20.61 -8.19 3.26
N LYS A 232 -19.29 -8.08 3.33
CA LYS A 232 -18.53 -6.90 2.88
C LYS A 232 -17.61 -7.31 1.73
N ARG A 233 -18.02 -6.95 0.53
CA ARG A 233 -17.24 -7.25 -0.67
C ARG A 233 -16.14 -6.23 -0.89
N HIS A 234 -15.18 -6.60 -1.74
CA HIS A 234 -14.11 -5.70 -2.14
C HIS A 234 -14.68 -4.48 -2.87
N PRO A 235 -14.14 -3.27 -2.66
CA PRO A 235 -14.60 -2.04 -3.34
C PRO A 235 -14.62 -2.13 -4.87
N GLY A 236 -13.71 -2.90 -5.45
CA GLY A 236 -13.64 -3.13 -6.88
C GLY A 236 -14.62 -4.17 -7.43
N ASP A 237 -15.39 -4.86 -6.57
CA ASP A 237 -16.37 -5.84 -7.00
C ASP A 237 -17.68 -5.13 -7.43
N THR A 238 -17.84 -4.97 -8.74
CA THR A 238 -19.02 -4.35 -9.36
C THR A 238 -20.11 -5.36 -9.71
N THR A 239 -19.96 -6.62 -9.30
CA THR A 239 -20.95 -7.67 -9.61
C THR A 239 -22.29 -7.36 -8.96
N GLU A 240 -23.34 -7.28 -9.75
CA GLU A 240 -24.71 -7.19 -9.23
C GLU A 240 -25.11 -8.56 -8.66
N TYR A 241 -25.23 -8.62 -7.36
CA TYR A 241 -25.68 -9.81 -6.66
C TYR A 241 -27.17 -9.72 -6.36
N THR A 242 -27.87 -10.82 -6.53
CA THR A 242 -29.27 -10.92 -6.14
C THR A 242 -29.40 -10.58 -4.64
N LYS A 243 -30.28 -9.67 -4.31
CA LYS A 243 -30.54 -9.29 -2.90
C LYS A 243 -31.06 -10.53 -2.18
N ILE A 244 -30.37 -10.94 -1.13
CA ILE A 244 -30.85 -11.97 -0.22
C ILE A 244 -31.87 -11.30 0.69
N GLU A 245 -33.12 -11.76 0.67
CA GLU A 245 -34.16 -11.27 1.56
C GLU A 245 -34.08 -12.02 2.90
N SER A 246 -33.22 -11.55 3.78
CA SER A 246 -33.05 -12.09 5.12
C SER A 246 -32.78 -10.96 6.13
N ASP A 247 -33.35 -11.07 7.33
CA ASP A 247 -33.01 -10.19 8.45
C ASP A 247 -31.66 -10.51 9.08
N ASN A 248 -31.16 -11.73 8.84
CA ASN A 248 -29.93 -12.28 9.41
C ASN A 248 -28.73 -12.20 8.43
N ILE A 249 -28.93 -11.72 7.19
CA ILE A 249 -27.86 -11.47 6.23
C ILE A 249 -27.93 -10.02 5.77
N VAL A 250 -26.84 -9.27 5.93
CA VAL A 250 -26.78 -7.86 5.55
C VAL A 250 -25.53 -7.58 4.71
N ASN A 251 -25.70 -6.75 3.69
CA ASN A 251 -24.57 -6.28 2.91
C ASN A 251 -24.04 -4.96 3.49
N ILE A 252 -22.71 -4.84 3.54
CA ILE A 252 -21.98 -3.61 3.89
C ILE A 252 -21.19 -3.19 2.67
N ASN A 253 -21.27 -1.93 2.30
CA ASN A 253 -20.44 -1.34 1.25
C ASN A 253 -19.70 -0.09 1.74
N ASP A 254 -18.75 0.39 0.95
CA ASP A 254 -17.93 1.53 1.35
C ASP A 254 -18.72 2.84 1.40
N ALA A 255 -19.79 2.99 0.60
CA ALA A 255 -20.65 4.17 0.67
C ALA A 255 -21.35 4.28 2.03
N MET A 256 -21.89 3.17 2.55
CA MET A 256 -22.50 3.12 3.88
C MET A 256 -21.51 3.49 4.99
N LEU A 257 -20.26 3.03 4.88
CA LEU A 257 -19.22 3.37 5.84
C LEU A 257 -18.86 4.87 5.76
N LEU A 258 -18.70 5.39 4.55
CA LEU A 258 -18.33 6.79 4.29
C LEU A 258 -19.43 7.78 4.72
N GLU A 259 -20.71 7.41 4.69
CA GLU A 259 -21.81 8.22 5.23
C GLU A 259 -21.64 8.52 6.73
N HIS A 260 -20.90 7.67 7.44
CA HIS A 260 -20.59 7.81 8.87
C HIS A 260 -19.14 8.17 9.15
N ASP A 261 -18.35 8.54 8.11
CA ASP A 261 -16.92 8.83 8.21
C ASP A 261 -16.06 7.65 8.68
N LEU A 262 -16.53 6.44 8.47
CA LEU A 262 -15.90 5.18 8.88
C LEU A 262 -15.24 4.46 7.71
N SER A 263 -14.32 3.61 8.05
CA SER A 263 -13.76 2.56 7.19
C SER A 263 -14.08 1.18 7.77
N VAL A 264 -13.87 0.13 6.99
CA VAL A 264 -14.04 -1.24 7.46
C VAL A 264 -13.17 -1.56 8.68
N ASN A 265 -12.00 -0.93 8.80
CA ASN A 265 -11.08 -1.15 9.91
C ASN A 265 -11.65 -0.70 11.26
N GLU A 266 -12.55 0.29 11.26
CA GLU A 266 -13.18 0.84 12.47
C GLU A 266 -14.41 0.04 12.94
N ILE A 267 -14.84 -0.95 12.15
CA ILE A 267 -15.91 -1.89 12.52
C ILE A 267 -15.44 -3.32 12.72
N ILE A 268 -14.17 -3.63 12.39
CA ILE A 268 -13.66 -5.00 12.29
C ILE A 268 -13.74 -5.75 13.63
N ASN A 269 -13.55 -5.05 14.74
CA ASN A 269 -13.64 -5.63 16.07
C ASN A 269 -15.09 -5.83 16.58
N ALA A 270 -16.11 -5.54 15.74
CA ALA A 270 -17.50 -5.92 16.02
C ALA A 270 -17.75 -7.41 15.83
N PHE A 271 -16.96 -8.09 14.99
CA PHE A 271 -17.23 -9.43 14.51
C PHE A 271 -16.65 -10.51 15.43
N ASP A 272 -17.44 -11.53 15.72
CA ASP A 272 -17.05 -12.69 16.51
C ASP A 272 -16.31 -13.74 15.67
N LEU A 273 -16.62 -13.82 14.36
CA LEU A 273 -16.03 -14.74 13.38
C LEU A 273 -15.80 -14.01 12.05
N MET A 274 -14.60 -14.14 11.52
CA MET A 274 -14.26 -13.75 10.14
C MET A 274 -14.42 -14.97 9.22
N ILE A 275 -15.14 -14.81 8.13
CA ILE A 275 -15.14 -15.72 6.99
C ILE A 275 -14.39 -15.04 5.85
N THR A 276 -13.41 -15.70 5.27
CA THR A 276 -12.61 -15.13 4.19
C THR A 276 -12.07 -16.23 3.27
N ASP A 277 -11.37 -15.83 2.23
CA ASP A 277 -10.64 -16.74 1.33
C ASP A 277 -9.12 -16.50 1.43
N TYR A 278 -8.51 -15.99 0.37
CA TYR A 278 -7.08 -15.64 0.28
C TYR A 278 -6.81 -14.17 0.63
N SER A 279 -7.77 -13.49 1.21
CA SER A 279 -7.68 -12.06 1.52
C SER A 279 -6.72 -11.78 2.67
N SER A 280 -5.95 -10.71 2.59
CA SER A 280 -5.08 -10.22 3.67
C SER A 280 -5.82 -9.98 4.97
N ILE A 281 -7.11 -9.59 4.88
CA ILE A 281 -7.92 -9.30 6.07
C ILE A 281 -8.04 -10.50 7.02
N GLY A 282 -7.97 -11.74 6.52
CA GLY A 282 -7.95 -12.93 7.37
C GLY A 282 -6.69 -13.01 8.24
N THR A 283 -5.54 -12.68 7.66
CA THR A 283 -4.28 -12.58 8.40
C THR A 283 -4.31 -11.41 9.39
N GLU A 284 -4.82 -10.25 8.97
CA GLU A 284 -4.94 -9.07 9.83
C GLU A 284 -5.93 -9.28 10.98
N PHE A 285 -7.06 -9.95 10.73
CA PHE A 285 -8.06 -10.27 11.76
C PHE A 285 -7.50 -11.16 12.86
N ALA A 286 -6.49 -11.98 12.56
CA ALA A 286 -5.76 -12.77 13.56
C ALA A 286 -5.16 -11.92 14.69
N PHE A 287 -4.93 -10.61 14.45
CA PHE A 287 -4.51 -9.68 15.48
C PHE A 287 -5.48 -9.60 16.66
N LEU A 288 -6.78 -9.80 16.41
CA LEU A 288 -7.81 -9.87 17.44
C LEU A 288 -7.85 -11.21 18.20
N LYS A 289 -7.07 -12.21 17.78
CA LYS A 289 -7.08 -13.60 18.29
C LYS A 289 -8.44 -14.28 18.21
N ARG A 290 -9.33 -13.77 17.34
CA ARG A 290 -10.67 -14.30 17.11
C ARG A 290 -10.67 -15.36 16.02
N PRO A 291 -11.72 -16.22 15.98
CA PRO A 291 -11.83 -17.27 14.99
C PRO A 291 -11.87 -16.75 13.54
N VAL A 292 -11.24 -17.50 12.63
CA VAL A 292 -11.33 -17.31 11.17
C VAL A 292 -11.77 -18.63 10.54
N LEU A 293 -12.69 -18.57 9.58
CA LEU A 293 -13.11 -19.67 8.73
C LEU A 293 -12.74 -19.37 7.29
N TYR A 294 -12.13 -20.31 6.60
CA TYR A 294 -11.67 -20.10 5.23
C TYR A 294 -12.61 -20.77 4.22
N ALA A 295 -13.27 -19.95 3.39
CA ALA A 295 -14.16 -20.41 2.30
C ALA A 295 -13.33 -20.57 1.02
N LEU A 296 -12.86 -21.79 0.73
CA LEU A 296 -11.90 -22.10 -0.33
C LEU A 296 -12.49 -22.96 -1.45
N GLY A 297 -13.70 -22.64 -1.93
CA GLY A 297 -14.38 -23.39 -2.99
C GLY A 297 -13.64 -23.42 -4.34
N ASP A 298 -12.73 -22.47 -4.58
CA ASP A 298 -11.99 -22.26 -5.83
C ASP A 298 -10.46 -22.31 -5.66
N TYR A 299 -9.96 -22.99 -4.61
CA TYR A 299 -8.54 -23.00 -4.26
C TYR A 299 -7.60 -23.43 -5.39
N GLU A 300 -7.94 -24.52 -6.09
CA GLU A 300 -7.09 -25.05 -7.17
C GLU A 300 -6.92 -24.04 -8.32
N GLU A 301 -8.01 -23.36 -8.67
CA GLU A 301 -7.99 -22.32 -9.71
C GLU A 301 -7.17 -21.11 -9.26
N TYR A 302 -7.39 -20.62 -8.05
CA TYR A 302 -6.64 -19.51 -7.49
C TYR A 302 -5.14 -19.80 -7.43
N GLN A 303 -4.76 -21.00 -6.95
CA GLN A 303 -3.37 -21.43 -6.85
C GLN A 303 -2.70 -21.52 -8.22
N LYS A 304 -3.43 -21.96 -9.25
CA LYS A 304 -2.92 -22.03 -10.63
C LYS A 304 -2.65 -20.63 -11.19
N ASN A 305 -3.58 -19.71 -11.00
CA ASN A 305 -3.56 -18.40 -11.66
C ASN A 305 -2.66 -17.41 -10.91
N ARG A 306 -2.79 -17.28 -9.62
CA ARG A 306 -2.06 -16.29 -8.81
C ARG A 306 -1.03 -16.91 -7.88
N GLY A 307 -1.39 -18.01 -7.23
CA GLY A 307 -0.58 -18.65 -6.18
C GLY A 307 -0.65 -17.92 -4.85
N ILE A 308 0.05 -18.50 -3.88
CA ILE A 308 0.24 -17.96 -2.55
C ILE A 308 1.73 -18.05 -2.17
N ILE A 309 2.18 -17.18 -1.26
CA ILE A 309 3.53 -17.24 -0.70
C ILE A 309 3.68 -18.59 0.04
N PHE A 310 4.83 -19.25 -0.11
CA PHE A 310 5.16 -20.58 0.42
C PHE A 310 4.34 -21.74 -0.17
N SER A 311 3.43 -21.49 -1.10
CA SER A 311 2.63 -22.48 -1.83
C SER A 311 1.86 -23.49 -0.96
N ASP A 312 1.68 -23.18 0.33
CA ASP A 312 1.01 -24.00 1.32
C ASP A 312 -0.04 -23.19 2.06
N MET A 313 -1.31 -23.52 1.82
CA MET A 313 -2.42 -22.82 2.47
C MET A 313 -2.51 -23.13 3.97
N ASP A 314 -2.09 -24.31 4.40
CA ASP A 314 -2.08 -24.69 5.83
C ASP A 314 -1.15 -23.79 6.65
N PHE A 315 -0.10 -23.25 6.01
CA PHE A 315 0.72 -22.23 6.66
C PHE A 315 -0.07 -20.95 6.97
N TRP A 316 -1.05 -20.59 6.15
CA TRP A 316 -1.81 -19.35 6.24
C TRP A 316 -3.13 -19.46 6.97
N THR A 317 -3.60 -20.68 7.26
CA THR A 317 -4.87 -20.89 7.97
C THR A 317 -4.66 -20.97 9.49
N ILE A 318 -5.54 -20.29 10.21
CA ILE A 318 -5.65 -20.29 11.68
C ILE A 318 -7.03 -20.79 12.13
N GLY A 319 -7.72 -21.44 11.24
CA GLY A 319 -9.07 -22.00 11.41
C GLY A 319 -9.38 -23.01 10.32
N PRO A 320 -10.54 -23.65 10.39
CA PRO A 320 -10.94 -24.68 9.43
C PRO A 320 -11.22 -24.12 8.04
N VAL A 321 -11.16 -24.99 7.06
CA VAL A 321 -11.53 -24.74 5.67
C VAL A 321 -12.93 -25.31 5.43
N ALA A 322 -13.79 -24.55 4.72
CA ALA A 322 -15.08 -24.97 4.21
C ALA A 322 -15.07 -24.88 2.69
N VAL A 323 -15.55 -25.91 2.01
CA VAL A 323 -15.72 -25.98 0.56
C VAL A 323 -17.18 -26.24 0.16
N THR A 324 -18.02 -26.56 1.13
CA THR A 324 -19.47 -26.77 1.00
C THR A 324 -20.23 -25.96 2.05
N ILE A 325 -21.54 -25.82 1.87
CA ILE A 325 -22.38 -25.16 2.88
C ILE A 325 -22.45 -26.01 4.17
N GLU A 326 -22.43 -27.33 4.09
CA GLU A 326 -22.44 -28.22 5.24
C GLU A 326 -21.17 -28.05 6.11
N ASP A 327 -20.00 -27.98 5.45
CA ASP A 327 -18.74 -27.66 6.15
C ASP A 327 -18.84 -26.32 6.87
N PHE A 328 -19.36 -25.30 6.18
CA PHE A 328 -19.51 -23.97 6.76
C PHE A 328 -20.39 -23.99 8.01
N LEU A 329 -21.58 -24.61 7.95
CA LEU A 329 -22.50 -24.68 9.09
C LEU A 329 -21.86 -25.37 10.29
N LYS A 330 -21.23 -26.52 10.05
CA LYS A 330 -20.56 -27.32 11.08
C LYS A 330 -19.39 -26.57 11.73
N GLU A 331 -18.50 -26.04 10.90
CA GLU A 331 -17.25 -25.44 11.37
C GLU A 331 -17.49 -24.06 11.99
N SER A 332 -18.38 -23.24 11.45
CA SER A 332 -18.74 -21.95 12.03
C SER A 332 -19.39 -22.10 13.39
N LYS A 333 -20.31 -23.08 13.55
CA LYS A 333 -20.92 -23.38 14.85
C LYS A 333 -19.87 -23.76 15.89
N LYS A 334 -18.94 -24.65 15.52
CA LYS A 334 -17.87 -25.10 16.41
C LYS A 334 -16.94 -23.96 16.81
N LEU A 335 -16.54 -23.11 15.85
CA LEU A 335 -15.71 -21.93 16.13
C LEU A 335 -16.37 -20.90 17.06
N LEU A 336 -17.71 -20.79 17.00
CA LEU A 336 -18.46 -19.83 17.81
C LEU A 336 -18.88 -20.36 19.19
N THR A 337 -18.76 -21.67 19.43
CA THR A 337 -19.18 -22.34 20.68
C THR A 337 -18.04 -23.00 21.47
N ASP A 338 -16.87 -23.21 20.84
CA ASP A 338 -15.69 -23.82 21.48
C ASP A 338 -14.47 -22.89 21.31
N ASP A 339 -14.16 -22.13 22.34
CA ASP A 339 -13.03 -21.18 22.34
C ASP A 339 -11.65 -21.85 22.14
N ASN A 340 -11.54 -23.16 22.42
CA ASN A 340 -10.30 -23.90 22.25
C ASN A 340 -10.10 -24.43 20.83
N TYR A 341 -11.16 -24.45 20.02
CA TYR A 341 -11.07 -24.93 18.66
C TYR A 341 -10.16 -24.02 17.81
N PHE A 342 -9.08 -24.56 17.26
CA PHE A 342 -7.99 -23.84 16.56
C PHE A 342 -7.30 -22.75 17.40
N LYS A 343 -7.38 -22.79 18.70
CA LYS A 343 -6.74 -21.79 19.58
C LYS A 343 -5.22 -21.84 19.48
N LYS A 344 -4.66 -23.04 19.45
CA LYS A 344 -3.22 -23.25 19.36
C LYS A 344 -2.65 -22.65 18.07
N GLU A 345 -3.28 -22.93 16.93
CA GLU A 345 -2.89 -22.42 15.63
C GLU A 345 -2.95 -20.88 15.57
N ARG A 346 -4.02 -20.29 16.15
CA ARG A 346 -4.14 -18.84 16.29
C ARG A 346 -3.01 -18.22 17.12
N GLU A 347 -2.67 -18.84 18.25
CA GLU A 347 -1.61 -18.33 19.13
C GLU A 347 -0.22 -18.45 18.50
N GLU A 348 0.10 -19.59 17.88
CA GLU A 348 1.37 -19.81 17.19
C GLU A 348 1.56 -18.81 16.04
N LYS A 349 0.53 -18.62 15.19
CA LYS A 349 0.60 -17.65 14.08
C LYS A 349 0.58 -16.22 14.56
N TYR A 350 -0.11 -15.90 15.66
CA TYR A 350 -0.07 -14.58 16.25
C TYR A 350 1.36 -14.14 16.56
N HIS A 351 2.13 -14.99 17.24
CA HIS A 351 3.52 -14.69 17.57
C HIS A 351 4.40 -14.52 16.33
N LEU A 352 4.19 -15.34 15.31
CA LEU A 352 4.92 -15.25 14.06
C LEU A 352 4.58 -13.96 13.29
N TRP A 353 3.28 -13.69 13.12
CA TRP A 353 2.83 -12.59 12.25
C TRP A 353 2.90 -11.22 12.90
N PHE A 354 2.78 -11.14 14.21
CA PHE A 354 2.72 -9.86 14.92
C PHE A 354 3.89 -9.65 15.89
N GLY A 355 4.65 -10.72 16.24
CA GLY A 355 5.76 -10.61 17.18
C GLY A 355 5.30 -9.97 18.50
N ASP A 356 5.99 -8.91 18.91
CA ASP A 356 5.66 -8.12 20.11
C ASP A 356 4.72 -6.94 19.81
N CYS A 357 4.10 -6.91 18.62
CA CYS A 357 3.16 -5.88 18.25
C CYS A 357 1.83 -6.09 19.01
N VAL A 358 1.53 -5.17 19.94
CA VAL A 358 0.33 -5.24 20.79
C VAL A 358 -0.74 -4.20 20.41
N ASP A 359 -0.42 -3.35 19.46
CA ASP A 359 -1.27 -2.28 18.90
C ASP A 359 -0.79 -1.90 17.50
N GLY A 360 -1.34 -0.84 16.90
CA GLY A 360 -0.96 -0.35 15.57
C GLY A 360 0.41 0.30 15.49
N GLY A 361 1.03 0.58 16.64
CA GLY A 361 2.36 1.17 16.68
C GLY A 361 2.46 2.60 16.16
N CYS A 362 1.35 3.35 16.06
CA CYS A 362 1.39 4.74 15.62
C CYS A 362 2.37 5.59 16.43
N ASP A 363 2.43 5.37 17.75
CA ASP A 363 3.39 6.03 18.63
C ASP A 363 4.84 5.63 18.35
N LYS A 364 5.10 4.35 18.06
CA LYS A 364 6.43 3.82 17.71
C LYS A 364 6.89 4.38 16.37
N ILE A 365 5.99 4.44 15.38
CA ILE A 365 6.28 5.02 14.06
C ILE A 365 6.58 6.51 14.22
N TYR A 366 5.74 7.24 14.97
CA TYR A 366 5.96 8.65 15.22
C TYR A 366 7.31 8.90 15.92
N ASN A 367 7.58 8.17 17.03
CA ASN A 367 8.81 8.36 17.81
C ASN A 367 10.07 7.88 17.06
N PHE A 368 9.94 6.95 16.11
CA PHE A 368 11.05 6.59 15.23
C PHE A 368 11.39 7.73 14.26
N LEU A 369 10.37 8.38 13.69
CA LEU A 369 10.56 9.39 12.65
C LEU A 369 10.80 10.80 13.21
N PHE A 370 10.21 11.13 14.35
CA PHE A 370 10.20 12.48 14.91
C PHE A 370 10.65 12.49 16.38
N ASP A 371 11.35 13.54 16.77
CA ASP A 371 11.68 13.81 18.16
C ASP A 371 10.49 14.44 18.92
N ASN A 372 10.69 14.70 20.22
CA ASN A 372 9.65 15.31 21.06
C ASN A 372 9.28 16.75 20.63
N GLU A 373 10.11 17.38 19.82
CA GLU A 373 9.87 18.70 19.25
C GLU A 373 9.24 18.64 17.85
N GLY A 374 9.03 17.43 17.31
CA GLY A 374 8.43 17.16 15.99
C GLY A 374 9.39 17.38 14.83
N ASN A 375 10.70 17.50 15.06
CA ASN A 375 11.68 17.48 14.00
C ASN A 375 11.95 16.03 13.57
N ILE A 376 12.39 15.83 12.33
CA ILE A 376 12.87 14.51 11.91
C ILE A 376 14.06 14.11 12.78
N ASN A 377 14.02 12.91 13.36
CA ASN A 377 15.08 12.38 14.19
C ASN A 377 16.43 12.37 13.45
N LYS A 378 17.51 12.75 14.13
CA LYS A 378 18.86 12.79 13.55
C LYS A 378 19.38 11.43 13.09
N ASP A 379 18.84 10.35 13.66
CA ASP A 379 19.21 8.97 13.31
C ASP A 379 18.41 8.41 12.13
N VAL A 380 17.42 9.16 11.63
CA VAL A 380 16.71 8.81 10.42
C VAL A 380 17.58 9.10 9.19
N HIS A 381 17.89 8.06 8.46
CA HIS A 381 18.72 8.16 7.26
C HIS A 381 17.85 8.11 6.00
N TYR A 382 18.00 9.12 5.15
CA TYR A 382 17.41 9.11 3.81
C TYR A 382 18.15 8.09 2.94
N TYR A 383 17.40 7.26 2.25
CA TYR A 383 18.00 6.31 1.31
C TYR A 383 18.52 7.04 0.08
N LYS A 384 19.83 7.02 -0.09
CA LYS A 384 20.49 7.50 -1.30
C LYS A 384 20.66 6.32 -2.24
N ASN A 385 19.82 6.23 -3.26
CA ASN A 385 19.95 5.19 -4.27
C ASN A 385 21.22 5.41 -5.10
N PRO A 386 22.20 4.47 -5.08
CA PRO A 386 23.45 4.61 -5.83
C PRO A 386 23.24 4.77 -7.35
N GLU A 387 22.20 4.11 -7.89
CA GLU A 387 21.89 4.19 -9.32
C GLU A 387 21.39 5.59 -9.72
N ILE A 388 20.53 6.21 -8.89
CA ILE A 388 20.08 7.59 -9.12
C ILE A 388 21.26 8.57 -8.98
N MET A 389 22.13 8.36 -7.99
CA MET A 389 23.32 9.19 -7.80
C MET A 389 24.26 9.11 -9.01
N LEU A 390 24.58 7.90 -9.47
CA LEU A 390 25.43 7.69 -10.64
C LEU A 390 24.82 8.28 -11.91
N ARG A 391 23.50 8.19 -12.06
CA ARG A 391 22.80 8.80 -13.21
C ARG A 391 22.88 10.32 -13.19
N ARG A 392 22.67 10.95 -12.03
CA ARG A 392 22.84 12.41 -11.87
C ARG A 392 24.27 12.85 -12.13
N GLU A 393 25.26 12.10 -11.66
CA GLU A 393 26.66 12.38 -11.97
C GLU A 393 26.94 12.27 -13.47
N LEU A 394 26.39 11.25 -14.13
CA LEU A 394 26.52 11.06 -15.56
C LEU A 394 25.86 12.20 -16.35
N ASP A 395 24.66 12.62 -15.94
CA ASP A 395 23.95 13.73 -16.57
C ASP A 395 24.74 15.05 -16.42
N ALA A 396 25.28 15.30 -15.22
CA ALA A 396 26.11 16.49 -14.96
C ALA A 396 27.38 16.48 -15.80
N LEU A 397 28.10 15.33 -15.89
CA LEU A 397 29.29 15.18 -16.75
C LEU A 397 28.95 15.34 -18.24
N THR A 398 27.76 14.90 -18.65
CA THR A 398 27.31 15.04 -20.04
C THR A 398 27.06 16.52 -20.39
N GLU A 399 26.46 17.30 -19.50
CA GLU A 399 26.26 18.73 -19.68
C GLU A 399 27.61 19.51 -19.67
N GLU A 400 28.52 19.15 -18.76
CA GLU A 400 29.87 19.73 -18.72
C GLU A 400 30.66 19.42 -20.01
N HIS A 401 30.56 18.19 -20.51
CA HIS A 401 31.17 17.80 -21.77
C HIS A 401 30.61 18.60 -22.96
N LYS A 402 29.29 18.80 -22.98
CA LYS A 402 28.62 19.61 -24.01
C LYS A 402 29.11 21.05 -23.98
N ALA A 403 29.15 21.67 -22.80
CA ALA A 403 29.64 23.04 -22.63
C ALA A 403 31.12 23.17 -23.06
N THR A 404 31.96 22.16 -22.71
CA THR A 404 33.35 22.12 -23.13
C THR A 404 33.49 22.03 -24.67
N LYS A 405 32.66 21.22 -25.30
CA LYS A 405 32.62 21.08 -26.76
C LYS A 405 32.22 22.40 -27.46
N GLU A 406 31.23 23.10 -26.93
CA GLU A 406 30.80 24.40 -27.44
C GLU A 406 31.90 25.46 -27.31
N LEU A 407 32.60 25.46 -26.15
CA LEU A 407 33.76 26.34 -25.93
C LEU A 407 34.89 26.03 -26.89
N LEU A 408 35.20 24.75 -27.12
CA LEU A 408 36.24 24.33 -28.07
C LEU A 408 35.90 24.77 -29.50
N HIS A 409 34.66 24.56 -29.92
CA HIS A 409 34.19 24.99 -31.25
C HIS A 409 34.27 26.52 -31.41
N GLY A 410 33.92 27.28 -30.36
CA GLY A 410 34.11 28.73 -30.36
C GLY A 410 35.59 29.13 -30.53
N ARG A 411 36.52 28.45 -29.86
CA ARG A 411 37.96 28.69 -29.99
C ARG A 411 38.52 28.29 -31.36
N GLU A 412 38.02 27.20 -31.92
CA GLU A 412 38.38 26.81 -33.31
C GLU A 412 37.93 27.87 -34.31
N THR A 413 36.72 28.40 -34.17
CA THR A 413 36.20 29.47 -35.03
C THR A 413 37.02 30.75 -34.89
N GLU A 414 37.38 31.13 -33.65
CA GLU A 414 38.29 32.28 -33.42
C GLU A 414 39.63 32.08 -34.09
N LEU A 415 40.22 30.90 -33.99
CA LEU A 415 41.49 30.57 -34.63
C LEU A 415 41.39 30.63 -36.17
N GLU A 416 40.31 30.10 -36.75
CA GLU A 416 40.08 30.18 -38.19
C GLU A 416 39.97 31.63 -38.66
N LEU A 417 39.30 32.51 -37.92
CA LEU A 417 39.23 33.92 -38.20
C LEU A 417 40.62 34.60 -38.19
N VAL A 418 41.47 34.21 -37.20
CA VAL A 418 42.86 34.71 -37.14
C VAL A 418 43.65 34.21 -38.32
N TYR A 419 43.60 32.92 -38.66
CA TYR A 419 44.34 32.34 -39.80
C TYR A 419 43.92 32.92 -41.16
N ASN A 420 42.62 33.25 -41.31
CA ASN A 420 42.08 33.86 -42.52
C ASN A 420 42.26 35.36 -42.55
N SER A 421 42.77 35.97 -41.50
CA SER A 421 43.02 37.43 -41.48
C SER A 421 44.15 37.85 -42.45
N LYS A 422 44.00 39.02 -43.05
CA LYS A 422 45.04 39.59 -43.94
C LYS A 422 46.41 39.71 -43.25
N GLY A 423 46.44 40.00 -41.98
CA GLY A 423 47.63 40.11 -41.15
C GLY A 423 48.36 38.80 -41.04
N TRP A 424 47.64 37.72 -40.71
CA TRP A 424 48.22 36.36 -40.59
C TRP A 424 48.74 35.85 -41.94
N GLN A 425 47.98 36.00 -43.00
CA GLN A 425 48.36 35.61 -44.35
C GLN A 425 49.60 36.38 -44.82
N PHE A 426 49.75 37.63 -44.44
CA PHE A 426 50.96 38.41 -44.70
C PHE A 426 52.17 37.87 -43.94
N LEU A 427 52.02 37.58 -42.65
CA LEU A 427 53.06 37.00 -41.82
C LEU A 427 53.55 35.63 -42.35
N GLU A 428 52.62 34.80 -42.81
CA GLU A 428 52.94 33.51 -43.41
C GLU A 428 53.73 33.67 -44.72
N LYS A 429 53.37 34.60 -45.56
CA LYS A 429 54.15 34.93 -46.79
C LYS A 429 55.57 35.38 -46.42
N MET A 430 55.70 36.27 -45.45
CA MET A 430 57.00 36.72 -44.97
C MET A 430 57.87 35.56 -44.39
N ARG A 431 57.24 34.66 -43.63
CA ARG A 431 57.89 33.45 -43.11
C ARG A 431 58.40 32.52 -44.22
N LYS A 432 57.57 32.33 -45.26
CA LYS A 432 57.98 31.52 -46.43
C LYS A 432 59.13 32.14 -47.17
N ILE A 433 59.15 33.48 -47.39
CA ILE A 433 60.27 34.19 -48.01
C ILE A 433 61.54 34.09 -47.19
N LYS A 434 61.46 34.24 -45.85
CA LYS A 434 62.60 34.11 -44.94
C LYS A 434 63.18 32.68 -44.93
N ASN A 435 62.36 31.66 -45.06
CA ASN A 435 62.83 30.25 -45.13
C ASN A 435 63.42 29.92 -46.52
N ILE A 436 63.02 30.57 -47.59
CA ILE A 436 63.65 30.44 -48.91
C ILE A 436 65.01 31.11 -48.91
N GLY A 437 65.18 32.27 -48.24
CA GLY A 437 66.48 32.93 -48.07
C GLY A 437 67.51 32.07 -47.34
N LYS A 438 67.07 31.30 -46.26
CA LYS A 438 67.95 30.41 -45.53
C LYS A 438 68.38 29.14 -46.28
N LYS A 439 67.59 28.66 -47.25
CA LYS A 439 67.94 27.51 -48.11
C LYS A 439 68.86 27.88 -49.28
N LYS A 440 69.21 29.14 -49.47
CA LYS A 440 70.21 29.60 -50.48
C LYS A 440 71.57 29.93 -49.89
N GLU A 441 71.74 29.80 -48.57
CA GLU A 441 72.96 30.03 -47.83
C GLU A 441 73.59 28.70 -47.31
N GLU A 442 72.96 27.53 -47.55
CA GLU A 442 73.54 26.21 -47.46
C GLU A 442 73.82 25.68 -48.90
#